data_4c6663a3059eb45c7b24a44c3b904763
#
_entry.id   4c6663a3059eb45c7b24a44c3b904763
#
_cell.length_a   1.000
_cell.length_b   1.000
_cell.length_c   1.000
_cell.angle_alpha   90.00
_cell.angle_beta   90.00
_cell.angle_gamma   90.00
#
_symmetry.space_group_name_H-M   'P 1'
#
loop_
_entity.id
_entity.type
_entity.pdbx_description
1 polymer ?
#
loop_
_entity_poly.entity_id
_entity_poly.type
_entity_poly.pdbx_seq_one_letter_code
_entity_poly.pdbx_strand_id
1 'polypeptide(L)'
;VGLAHKILSHDGALLSECSPEEQATVWGFPKRNRIMAGLCHATLIIEAREKSGTLITARLAMEYNRDVLIVPSSITSQAGAGSNHLLREGAHAVTSGEDILESLGITVNSKSISEDVLTSEERIILNSLDEPQTIDELCTTTGLDPSIVRISISLLEIKRCVTTMLGKITRI
;
A
#
# COMPACT_ATOMS: atom_id res chain seq x y z
N VAL A 1 -20.16 -7.48 -18.16
CA VAL A 1 -20.14 -6.60 -19.37
C VAL A 1 -19.82 -5.16 -18.97
N GLY A 2 -20.51 -4.56 -17.97
CA GLY A 2 -20.31 -3.14 -17.61
C GLY A 2 -18.90 -2.77 -17.14
N LEU A 3 -18.22 -3.63 -16.32
CA LEU A 3 -16.86 -3.40 -15.87
C LEU A 3 -15.85 -3.47 -17.02
N ALA A 4 -16.02 -4.43 -17.95
CA ALA A 4 -15.16 -4.55 -19.11
C ALA A 4 -15.18 -3.28 -19.98
N HIS A 5 -16.36 -2.73 -20.23
CA HIS A 5 -16.50 -1.46 -20.95
C HIS A 5 -15.84 -0.29 -20.22
N LYS A 6 -16.00 -0.23 -18.87
CA LYS A 6 -15.31 0.80 -18.08
C LYS A 6 -13.78 0.71 -18.18
N ILE A 7 -13.22 -0.51 -18.12
CA ILE A 7 -11.77 -0.72 -18.28
C ILE A 7 -11.32 -0.18 -19.63
N LEU A 8 -11.99 -0.57 -20.71
CA LEU A 8 -11.61 -0.14 -22.06
C LEU A 8 -11.80 1.36 -22.30
N SER A 9 -12.82 1.98 -21.71
CA SER A 9 -13.07 3.43 -21.83
C SER A 9 -12.09 4.31 -21.05
N HIS A 10 -11.25 3.71 -20.18
CA HIS A 10 -10.19 4.38 -19.41
C HIS A 10 -8.80 3.91 -19.83
N ASP A 11 -8.59 3.64 -21.11
CA ASP A 11 -7.32 3.20 -21.71
C ASP A 11 -6.76 1.91 -21.11
N GLY A 12 -7.61 1.11 -20.46
CA GLY A 12 -7.26 -0.21 -19.99
C GLY A 12 -7.40 -1.29 -21.06
N ALA A 13 -6.90 -2.48 -20.79
CA ALA A 13 -6.97 -3.63 -21.68
C ALA A 13 -7.50 -4.88 -20.98
N LEU A 14 -8.11 -5.77 -21.77
CA LEU A 14 -8.48 -7.11 -21.36
C LEU A 14 -7.58 -8.10 -22.12
N LEU A 15 -6.88 -8.94 -21.36
CA LEU A 15 -5.98 -9.95 -21.92
C LEU A 15 -6.52 -11.34 -21.63
N SER A 16 -6.61 -12.20 -22.64
CA SER A 16 -7.00 -13.60 -22.49
C SER A 16 -6.26 -14.48 -23.49
N GLU A 17 -5.93 -15.70 -23.09
CA GLU A 17 -5.48 -16.76 -23.98
C GLU A 17 -6.63 -17.66 -24.44
N CYS A 18 -7.81 -17.49 -23.85
CA CYS A 18 -9.00 -18.27 -24.16
C CYS A 18 -9.84 -17.54 -25.20
N SER A 19 -10.54 -18.31 -26.05
CA SER A 19 -11.58 -17.76 -26.94
C SER A 19 -12.70 -17.09 -26.13
N PRO A 20 -13.34 -16.04 -26.64
CA PRO A 20 -14.49 -15.40 -25.98
C PRO A 20 -15.65 -16.36 -25.68
N GLU A 21 -15.76 -17.45 -26.45
CA GLU A 21 -16.82 -18.46 -26.30
C GLU A 21 -16.43 -19.56 -25.31
N GLU A 22 -15.17 -19.63 -24.89
CA GLU A 22 -14.68 -20.65 -23.97
C GLU A 22 -15.22 -20.43 -22.55
N GLN A 23 -15.86 -21.46 -21.99
CA GLN A 23 -16.39 -21.38 -20.64
C GLN A 23 -15.28 -21.46 -19.60
N ALA A 24 -15.45 -20.68 -18.52
CA ALA A 24 -14.53 -20.70 -17.40
C ALA A 24 -14.50 -22.08 -16.71
N THR A 25 -13.31 -22.64 -16.55
CA THR A 25 -13.08 -23.91 -15.86
C THR A 25 -12.25 -23.70 -14.61
N VAL A 26 -12.37 -24.62 -13.63
CA VAL A 26 -11.56 -24.56 -12.39
C VAL A 26 -10.06 -24.62 -12.71
N TRP A 27 -9.66 -25.37 -13.72
CA TRP A 27 -8.27 -25.46 -14.18
C TRP A 27 -7.77 -24.23 -14.91
N GLY A 28 -8.66 -23.39 -15.42
CA GLY A 28 -8.32 -22.13 -16.07
C GLY A 28 -7.71 -21.11 -15.12
N PHE A 29 -8.07 -21.13 -13.83
CA PHE A 29 -7.55 -20.17 -12.85
C PHE A 29 -6.03 -20.30 -12.61
N PRO A 30 -5.49 -21.49 -12.30
CA PRO A 30 -4.03 -21.65 -12.19
C PRO A 30 -3.29 -21.35 -13.51
N LYS A 31 -3.88 -21.74 -14.65
CA LYS A 31 -3.30 -21.48 -15.97
C LYS A 31 -3.18 -19.98 -16.25
N ARG A 32 -4.20 -19.17 -15.89
CA ARG A 32 -4.16 -17.72 -16.04
C ARG A 32 -3.14 -17.06 -15.09
N ASN A 33 -2.94 -17.60 -13.89
CA ASN A 33 -2.05 -17.01 -12.88
C ASN A 33 -0.61 -16.83 -13.38
N ARG A 34 -0.14 -17.70 -14.29
CA ARG A 34 1.18 -17.54 -14.92
C ARG A 34 1.28 -16.26 -15.75
N ILE A 35 0.19 -15.84 -16.39
CA ILE A 35 0.14 -14.59 -17.16
C ILE A 35 0.25 -13.41 -16.20
N MET A 36 -0.52 -13.44 -15.11
CA MET A 36 -0.47 -12.41 -14.07
C MET A 36 0.95 -12.27 -13.50
N ALA A 37 1.53 -13.40 -13.07
CA ALA A 37 2.88 -13.42 -12.51
C ALA A 37 3.93 -12.91 -13.52
N GLY A 38 3.84 -13.31 -14.79
CA GLY A 38 4.79 -12.91 -15.83
C GLY A 38 4.70 -11.45 -16.26
N LEU A 39 3.50 -10.87 -16.26
CA LEU A 39 3.27 -9.47 -16.65
C LEU A 39 3.59 -8.46 -15.55
N CYS A 40 3.54 -8.86 -14.28
CA CYS A 40 3.82 -7.97 -13.16
C CYS A 40 5.33 -7.82 -12.93
N HIS A 41 5.78 -6.66 -12.45
CA HIS A 41 7.14 -6.46 -12.01
C HIS A 41 7.41 -7.19 -10.70
N ALA A 42 6.44 -7.17 -9.78
CA ALA A 42 6.48 -7.89 -8.52
C ALA A 42 5.09 -8.40 -8.14
N THR A 43 5.03 -9.38 -7.26
CA THR A 43 3.79 -9.91 -6.67
C THR A 43 3.79 -9.66 -5.17
N LEU A 44 2.92 -8.77 -4.69
CA LEU A 44 2.74 -8.50 -3.26
C LEU A 44 1.70 -9.44 -2.66
N ILE A 45 2.06 -10.12 -1.57
CA ILE A 45 1.17 -10.97 -0.80
C ILE A 45 0.99 -10.38 0.59
N ILE A 46 -0.24 -9.96 0.88
CA ILE A 46 -0.61 -9.43 2.19
C ILE A 46 -0.80 -10.57 3.19
N GLU A 47 -1.52 -11.62 2.79
CA GLU A 47 -1.82 -12.75 3.62
C GLU A 47 -2.15 -13.99 2.77
N ALA A 48 -1.62 -15.15 3.16
CA ALA A 48 -1.94 -16.41 2.52
C ALA A 48 -1.81 -17.59 3.51
N ARG A 49 -2.83 -18.46 3.54
CA ARG A 49 -2.78 -19.74 4.27
C ARG A 49 -1.95 -20.75 3.49
N GLU A 50 -1.47 -21.80 4.16
CA GLU A 50 -0.62 -22.86 3.55
C GLU A 50 -1.18 -23.50 2.28
N LYS A 51 -2.51 -23.57 2.13
CA LYS A 51 -3.18 -24.15 0.95
C LYS A 51 -3.89 -23.10 0.10
N SER A 52 -3.43 -21.85 0.12
CA SER A 52 -4.01 -20.76 -0.68
C SER A 52 -3.60 -20.84 -2.15
N GLY A 53 -4.55 -20.58 -3.05
CA GLY A 53 -4.26 -20.38 -4.48
C GLY A 53 -3.28 -19.24 -4.76
N THR A 54 -3.17 -18.28 -3.84
CA THR A 54 -2.20 -17.17 -3.88
C THR A 54 -0.76 -17.68 -3.96
N LEU A 55 -0.45 -18.79 -3.25
CA LEU A 55 0.88 -19.41 -3.25
C LEU A 55 1.27 -19.96 -4.62
N ILE A 56 0.29 -20.36 -5.44
CA ILE A 56 0.54 -20.79 -6.82
C ILE A 56 1.08 -19.62 -7.63
N THR A 57 0.43 -18.45 -7.53
CA THR A 57 0.88 -17.24 -8.23
C THR A 57 2.26 -16.79 -7.77
N ALA A 58 2.52 -16.85 -6.46
CA ALA A 58 3.82 -16.50 -5.89
C ALA A 58 4.95 -17.38 -6.43
N ARG A 59 4.75 -18.70 -6.43
CA ARG A 59 5.75 -19.65 -6.97
C ARG A 59 6.00 -19.43 -8.45
N LEU A 60 4.94 -19.21 -9.24
CA LEU A 60 5.08 -18.87 -10.65
C LEU A 60 5.86 -17.57 -10.86
N ALA A 61 5.66 -16.56 -10.00
CA ALA A 61 6.44 -15.33 -10.04
C ALA A 61 7.93 -15.60 -9.78
N MET A 62 8.26 -16.40 -8.75
CA MET A 62 9.65 -16.82 -8.47
C MET A 62 10.26 -17.60 -9.65
N GLU A 63 9.52 -18.55 -10.25
CA GLU A 63 9.96 -19.31 -11.41
C GLU A 63 10.27 -18.41 -12.62
N TYR A 64 9.54 -17.29 -12.76
CA TYR A 64 9.75 -16.31 -13.81
C TYR A 64 10.77 -15.21 -13.44
N ASN A 65 11.49 -15.40 -12.33
CA ASN A 65 12.45 -14.45 -11.80
C ASN A 65 11.83 -13.05 -11.58
N ARG A 66 10.61 -13.04 -11.03
CA ARG A 66 9.90 -11.85 -10.60
C ARG A 66 9.93 -11.75 -9.08
N ASP A 67 10.02 -10.54 -8.57
CA ASP A 67 10.05 -10.31 -7.14
C ASP A 67 8.74 -10.73 -6.47
N VAL A 68 8.87 -11.42 -5.34
CA VAL A 68 7.75 -11.76 -4.47
C VAL A 68 7.94 -11.05 -3.14
N LEU A 69 7.01 -10.16 -2.83
CA LEU A 69 7.02 -9.30 -1.66
C LEU A 69 5.96 -9.79 -0.68
N ILE A 70 6.31 -9.87 0.59
CA ILE A 70 5.45 -10.45 1.64
C ILE A 70 5.30 -9.45 2.77
N VAL A 71 4.06 -9.17 3.15
CA VAL A 71 3.77 -8.51 4.44
C VAL A 71 3.91 -9.57 5.54
N PRO A 72 4.88 -9.45 6.46
CA PRO A 72 5.09 -10.43 7.52
C PRO A 72 3.87 -10.53 8.44
N SER A 73 3.50 -11.75 8.77
CA SER A 73 2.39 -12.03 9.70
C SER A 73 2.91 -12.61 11.01
N SER A 74 2.11 -12.52 12.09
CA SER A 74 2.42 -13.20 13.34
C SER A 74 2.64 -14.69 13.12
N ILE A 75 3.65 -15.26 13.76
CA ILE A 75 3.95 -16.69 13.72
C ILE A 75 2.82 -17.58 14.28
N THR A 76 1.95 -17.00 15.09
CA THR A 76 0.76 -17.67 15.64
C THR A 76 -0.46 -17.58 14.74
N SER A 77 -0.41 -16.77 13.66
CA SER A 77 -1.50 -16.61 12.71
C SER A 77 -1.50 -17.73 11.68
N GLN A 78 -2.56 -18.53 11.69
CA GLN A 78 -2.78 -19.53 10.64
C GLN A 78 -3.07 -18.91 9.26
N ALA A 79 -3.59 -17.68 9.25
CA ALA A 79 -3.94 -16.97 8.03
C ALA A 79 -2.67 -16.55 7.25
N GLY A 80 -1.60 -16.19 7.98
CA GLY A 80 -0.32 -15.80 7.41
C GLY A 80 0.72 -16.91 7.29
N ALA A 81 0.39 -18.16 7.67
CA ALA A 81 1.37 -19.25 7.71
C ALA A 81 2.00 -19.53 6.33
N GLY A 82 1.21 -19.49 5.27
CA GLY A 82 1.71 -19.70 3.90
C GLY A 82 2.57 -18.55 3.39
N SER A 83 2.20 -17.29 3.68
CA SER A 83 3.01 -16.11 3.34
C SER A 83 4.34 -16.13 4.10
N ASN A 84 4.34 -16.42 5.40
CA ASN A 84 5.57 -16.58 6.17
C ASN A 84 6.47 -17.73 5.68
N HIS A 85 5.90 -18.78 5.09
CA HIS A 85 6.68 -19.85 4.47
C HIS A 85 7.45 -19.35 3.25
N LEU A 86 6.84 -18.52 2.41
CA LEU A 86 7.50 -17.94 1.23
C LEU A 86 8.71 -17.05 1.59
N LEU A 87 8.70 -16.39 2.76
CA LEU A 87 9.88 -15.64 3.24
C LEU A 87 11.10 -16.57 3.39
N ARG A 88 10.90 -17.81 3.85
CA ARG A 88 11.98 -18.80 3.94
C ARG A 88 12.41 -19.36 2.60
N GLU A 89 11.55 -19.29 1.58
CA GLU A 89 11.84 -19.68 0.21
C GLU A 89 12.55 -18.58 -0.59
N GLY A 90 12.77 -17.39 0.02
CA GLY A 90 13.53 -16.29 -0.59
C GLY A 90 12.70 -15.09 -1.03
N ALA A 91 11.41 -15.04 -0.67
CA ALA A 91 10.61 -13.82 -0.86
C ALA A 91 11.08 -12.69 0.05
N HIS A 92 10.90 -11.45 -0.40
CA HIS A 92 11.32 -10.26 0.34
C HIS A 92 10.23 -9.81 1.33
N ALA A 93 10.61 -9.57 2.59
CA ALA A 93 9.71 -8.97 3.56
C ALA A 93 9.57 -7.48 3.29
N VAL A 94 8.32 -6.96 3.34
CA VAL A 94 8.02 -5.54 3.23
C VAL A 94 7.09 -5.11 4.35
N THR A 95 7.37 -3.99 4.96
CA THR A 95 6.65 -3.44 6.13
C THR A 95 6.00 -2.10 5.83
N SER A 96 6.39 -1.48 4.73
CA SER A 96 5.92 -0.18 4.28
C SER A 96 5.70 -0.13 2.77
N GLY A 97 5.06 0.93 2.27
CA GLY A 97 4.95 1.20 0.84
C GLY A 97 6.29 1.57 0.22
N GLU A 98 7.14 2.20 1.01
CA GLU A 98 8.51 2.59 0.63
C GLU A 98 9.37 1.37 0.32
N ASP A 99 9.29 0.30 1.14
CA ASP A 99 10.01 -0.97 0.90
C ASP A 99 9.62 -1.58 -0.46
N ILE A 100 8.32 -1.47 -0.84
CA ILE A 100 7.83 -1.96 -2.13
C ILE A 100 8.44 -1.15 -3.28
N LEU A 101 8.48 0.17 -3.16
CA LEU A 101 9.03 1.03 -4.19
C LEU A 101 10.54 0.85 -4.33
N GLU A 102 11.25 0.69 -3.21
CA GLU A 102 12.68 0.38 -3.19
C GLU A 102 12.97 -0.95 -3.88
N SER A 103 12.20 -1.99 -3.59
CA SER A 103 12.36 -3.31 -4.25
C SER A 103 12.13 -3.25 -5.76
N LEU A 104 11.30 -2.32 -6.23
CA LEU A 104 11.06 -2.07 -7.65
C LEU A 104 12.11 -1.15 -8.30
N GLY A 105 13.11 -0.68 -7.53
CA GLY A 105 14.11 0.28 -8.00
C GLY A 105 13.52 1.67 -8.26
N ILE A 106 12.35 1.96 -7.73
CA ILE A 106 11.69 3.25 -7.83
C ILE A 106 12.16 4.10 -6.66
N THR A 107 13.11 4.99 -6.90
CA THR A 107 13.47 6.02 -5.94
C THR A 107 12.30 7.00 -5.81
N VAL A 108 11.54 6.88 -4.74
CA VAL A 108 10.71 7.98 -4.31
C VAL A 108 11.66 9.04 -3.78
N ASN A 109 11.90 10.07 -4.57
CA ASN A 109 12.28 11.31 -3.92
C ASN A 109 11.11 11.58 -2.96
N SER A 110 11.34 11.40 -1.67
CA SER A 110 10.50 11.99 -0.63
C SER A 110 10.64 13.51 -0.78
N LYS A 111 10.08 14.03 -1.86
CA LYS A 111 9.65 15.41 -1.87
C LYS A 111 8.64 15.43 -0.72
N SER A 112 9.09 15.98 0.41
CA SER A 112 8.19 16.60 1.35
C SER A 112 7.00 17.09 0.54
N ILE A 113 5.79 16.66 0.90
CA ILE A 113 4.55 17.11 0.25
C ILE A 113 4.80 18.57 -0.03
N SER A 114 4.82 18.94 -1.32
CA SER A 114 5.24 20.26 -1.73
C SER A 114 4.42 21.24 -0.90
N GLU A 115 5.06 22.14 -0.19
CA GLU A 115 4.42 23.12 0.70
C GLU A 115 3.29 23.88 0.00
N ASP A 116 3.26 23.83 -1.32
CA ASP A 116 2.23 24.38 -2.20
C ASP A 116 0.83 23.74 -2.04
N VAL A 117 0.72 22.57 -1.40
CA VAL A 117 -0.55 21.84 -1.19
C VAL A 117 -1.12 22.11 0.22
N LEU A 118 -0.39 22.83 1.07
CA LEU A 118 -0.82 23.12 2.43
C LEU A 118 -1.58 24.45 2.49
N THR A 119 -2.68 24.49 3.26
CA THR A 119 -3.38 25.73 3.57
C THR A 119 -2.54 26.60 4.52
N SER A 120 -2.92 27.87 4.68
CA SER A 120 -2.25 28.80 5.62
C SER A 120 -2.28 28.27 7.05
N GLU A 121 -3.40 27.69 7.46
CA GLU A 121 -3.61 27.15 8.80
C GLU A 121 -2.76 25.88 9.03
N GLU A 122 -2.69 25.00 8.03
CA GLU A 122 -1.86 23.79 8.07
C GLU A 122 -0.37 24.13 8.20
N ARG A 123 0.10 25.17 7.51
CA ARG A 123 1.49 25.65 7.60
C ARG A 123 1.80 26.23 8.99
N ILE A 124 0.89 27.02 9.56
CA ILE A 124 1.05 27.59 10.91
C ILE A 124 1.19 26.45 11.94
N ILE A 125 0.34 25.42 11.85
CA ILE A 125 0.39 24.29 12.77
C ILE A 125 1.69 23.50 12.60
N LEU A 126 2.11 23.18 11.37
CA LEU A 126 3.36 22.46 11.12
C LEU A 126 4.59 23.21 11.62
N ASN A 127 4.62 24.53 11.48
CA ASN A 127 5.74 25.36 11.93
C ASN A 127 5.76 25.55 13.46
N SER A 128 4.67 25.25 14.15
CA SER A 128 4.62 25.28 15.62
C SER A 128 4.95 23.95 16.27
N LEU A 129 5.07 22.85 15.48
CA LEU A 129 5.32 21.49 15.95
C LEU A 129 6.82 21.14 15.98
N ASP A 130 7.63 21.95 16.68
CA ASP A 130 9.04 21.62 16.96
C ASP A 130 9.16 20.50 18.01
N GLU A 131 8.18 20.40 18.90
CA GLU A 131 8.04 19.35 19.91
C GLU A 131 6.60 18.76 19.89
N PRO A 132 6.40 17.53 20.43
CA PRO A 132 5.08 16.92 20.51
C PRO A 132 4.10 17.74 21.37
N GLN A 133 3.03 18.27 20.80
CA GLN A 133 2.04 19.12 21.46
C GLN A 133 0.64 18.51 21.46
N THR A 134 -0.16 18.85 22.45
CA THR A 134 -1.60 18.56 22.49
C THR A 134 -2.38 19.57 21.64
N ILE A 135 -3.66 19.25 21.33
CA ILE A 135 -4.55 20.19 20.62
C ILE A 135 -4.68 21.52 21.35
N ASP A 136 -4.79 21.48 22.68
CA ASP A 136 -4.97 22.69 23.49
C ASP A 136 -3.71 23.56 23.49
N GLU A 137 -2.54 22.94 23.55
CA GLU A 137 -1.24 23.64 23.40
C GLU A 137 -1.12 24.28 22.02
N LEU A 138 -1.48 23.55 20.95
CA LEU A 138 -1.50 24.08 19.59
C LEU A 138 -2.47 25.27 19.42
N CYS A 139 -3.66 25.20 20.00
CA CYS A 139 -4.59 26.33 20.00
C CYS A 139 -3.98 27.56 20.67
N THR A 140 -3.26 27.35 21.77
CA THR A 140 -2.62 28.45 22.53
C THR A 140 -1.44 29.04 21.75
N THR A 141 -0.61 28.18 21.15
CA THR A 141 0.60 28.59 20.42
C THR A 141 0.28 29.26 19.09
N THR A 142 -0.72 28.73 18.36
CA THR A 142 -1.08 29.24 17.03
C THR A 142 -2.13 30.35 17.05
N GLY A 143 -2.90 30.47 18.12
CA GLY A 143 -4.03 31.40 18.22
C GLY A 143 -5.23 31.03 17.35
N LEU A 144 -5.24 29.83 16.76
CA LEU A 144 -6.32 29.34 15.90
C LEU A 144 -7.49 28.79 16.74
N ASP A 145 -8.69 28.89 16.15
CA ASP A 145 -9.88 28.27 16.75
C ASP A 145 -9.72 26.75 16.88
N PRO A 146 -10.14 26.13 18.00
CA PRO A 146 -10.03 24.69 18.22
C PRO A 146 -10.65 23.82 17.11
N SER A 147 -11.71 24.29 16.46
CA SER A 147 -12.35 23.57 15.36
C SER A 147 -11.45 23.57 14.13
N ILE A 148 -10.78 24.68 13.83
CA ILE A 148 -9.82 24.81 12.72
C ILE A 148 -8.60 23.92 12.99
N VAL A 149 -8.06 23.97 14.22
CA VAL A 149 -6.91 23.14 14.60
C VAL A 149 -7.21 21.64 14.41
N ARG A 150 -8.36 21.17 14.85
CA ARG A 150 -8.76 19.76 14.71
C ARG A 150 -8.90 19.34 13.24
N ILE A 151 -9.56 20.16 12.42
CA ILE A 151 -9.72 19.88 10.99
C ILE A 151 -8.35 19.84 10.30
N SER A 152 -7.52 20.83 10.56
CA SER A 152 -6.18 20.92 9.96
C SER A 152 -5.28 19.74 10.38
N ILE A 153 -5.32 19.32 11.65
CA ILE A 153 -4.59 18.13 12.11
C ILE A 153 -5.05 16.90 11.36
N SER A 154 -6.37 16.67 11.22
CA SER A 154 -6.89 15.52 10.47
C SER A 154 -6.46 15.54 9.00
N LEU A 155 -6.42 16.70 8.37
CA LEU A 155 -5.93 16.86 7.00
C LEU A 155 -4.41 16.61 6.91
N LEU A 156 -3.64 17.10 7.88
CA LEU A 156 -2.20 16.86 7.97
C LEU A 156 -1.86 15.39 8.25
N GLU A 157 -2.69 14.66 9.01
CA GLU A 157 -2.56 13.21 9.20
C GLU A 157 -2.81 12.46 7.89
N ILE A 158 -3.87 12.82 7.15
CA ILE A 158 -4.16 12.26 5.81
C ILE A 158 -3.00 12.54 4.85
N LYS A 159 -2.40 13.73 4.93
CA LYS A 159 -1.22 14.14 4.15
C LYS A 159 0.10 13.54 4.69
N ARG A 160 0.06 12.76 5.76
CA ARG A 160 1.22 12.16 6.41
C ARG A 160 2.28 13.17 6.84
N CYS A 161 1.88 14.35 7.22
CA CYS A 161 2.78 15.39 7.73
C CYS A 161 2.93 15.34 9.25
N VAL A 162 1.90 14.82 9.94
CA VAL A 162 1.87 14.66 11.40
C VAL A 162 1.27 13.31 11.78
N THR A 163 1.55 12.88 13.00
CA THR A 163 0.92 11.70 13.63
C THR A 163 0.47 12.04 15.04
N THR A 164 -0.64 11.45 15.47
CA THR A 164 -1.13 11.59 16.84
C THR A 164 -0.83 10.33 17.64
N MET A 165 0.00 10.47 18.69
CA MET A 165 0.32 9.39 19.61
C MET A 165 0.06 9.84 21.05
N LEU A 166 -0.72 9.04 21.79
CA LEU A 166 -1.06 9.32 23.20
C LEU A 166 -1.63 10.72 23.44
N GLY A 167 -2.42 11.24 22.47
CA GLY A 167 -3.04 12.56 22.56
C GLY A 167 -2.10 13.72 22.23
N LYS A 168 -0.85 13.45 21.82
CA LYS A 168 0.10 14.45 21.33
C LYS A 168 0.31 14.32 19.82
N ILE A 169 0.37 15.45 19.16
CA ILE A 169 0.63 15.59 17.73
C ILE A 169 2.13 15.79 17.55
N THR A 170 2.71 15.02 16.64
CA THR A 170 4.15 15.06 16.32
C THR A 170 4.31 15.18 14.81
N ARG A 171 5.25 15.99 14.38
CA ARG A 171 5.65 16.07 12.96
C ARG A 171 6.38 14.78 12.57
N ILE A 172 6.09 14.24 11.37
CA ILE A 172 6.74 13.06 10.80
C ILE A 172 7.98 13.46 10.02
#